data_e3075797ab19f71679763927563fcece
#
_entry.id   e3075797ab19f71679763927563fcece
#
_cell.length_a   1.000
_cell.length_b   1.000
_cell.length_c   1.000
_cell.angle_alpha   90.00
_cell.angle_beta   90.00
_cell.angle_gamma   90.00
#
_symmetry.space_group_name_H-M   'P 1'
#
loop_
_entity.id
_entity.type
_entity.pdbx_description
1 polymer ?
#
loop_
_entity_poly.entity_id
_entity_poly.type
_entity_poly.pdbx_seq_one_letter_code
_entity_poly.pdbx_strand_id
1 'polypeptide(L)'
;MKLYVDLSGKQFSVTRDAAEKTDGQSGRQKVERGTGRPMWSTQVFVLDDDGGEVITVTTAGEKPNVRVGQLVSLSKLEALPWATNGRNGVAFRAEEIKAVSGAPSVKPQ
;
A
#
# COMPACT_ATOMS: atom_id res chain seq x y z
N MET A 1 6.51 7.28 17.93
CA MET A 1 5.97 5.89 18.03
C MET A 1 5.32 5.50 16.71
N LYS A 2 5.63 4.31 16.22
CA LYS A 2 5.02 3.80 14.99
C LYS A 2 3.93 2.82 15.32
N LEU A 3 2.81 2.92 14.59
CA LEU A 3 1.67 2.05 14.77
C LEU A 3 1.64 1.02 13.64
N TYR A 4 2.07 -0.20 13.93
CA TYR A 4 2.05 -1.25 12.93
C TYR A 4 0.73 -2.03 13.01
N VAL A 5 0.20 -2.37 11.85
CA VAL A 5 -1.01 -3.16 11.73
C VAL A 5 -0.66 -4.64 11.91
N ASP A 6 -1.44 -5.35 12.71
CA ASP A 6 -1.32 -6.79 12.81
C ASP A 6 -1.85 -7.40 11.50
N LEU A 7 -0.97 -8.09 10.78
CA LEU A 7 -1.29 -8.65 9.46
C LEU A 7 -1.88 -10.06 9.55
N SER A 8 -1.96 -10.64 10.75
CA SER A 8 -2.50 -11.99 10.93
C SER A 8 -3.95 -12.07 10.47
N GLY A 9 -4.27 -13.12 9.74
CA GLY A 9 -5.64 -13.35 9.27
C GLY A 9 -6.12 -12.38 8.20
N LYS A 10 -5.25 -11.56 7.65
CA LYS A 10 -5.59 -10.62 6.60
C LYS A 10 -5.03 -11.08 5.27
N GLN A 11 -5.83 -10.90 4.23
CA GLN A 11 -5.46 -11.21 2.87
C GLN A 11 -5.50 -9.93 2.06
N PHE A 12 -4.47 -9.71 1.26
CA PHE A 12 -4.35 -8.49 0.46
C PHE A 12 -4.33 -8.83 -1.02
N SER A 13 -5.10 -8.11 -1.82
CA SER A 13 -5.05 -8.24 -3.27
C SER A 13 -4.99 -6.87 -3.91
N VAL A 14 -4.27 -6.76 -5.02
CA VAL A 14 -4.08 -5.48 -5.69
C VAL A 14 -5.34 -5.12 -6.47
N THR A 15 -5.83 -3.90 -6.27
CA THR A 15 -6.97 -3.38 -7.02
C THR A 15 -6.57 -2.28 -8.00
N ARG A 16 -5.37 -1.72 -7.84
CA ARG A 16 -4.75 -0.81 -8.78
C ARG A 16 -3.26 -1.03 -8.77
N ASP A 17 -2.65 -1.06 -9.97
CA ASP A 17 -1.20 -1.15 -10.10
C ASP A 17 -0.52 0.00 -9.37
N ALA A 18 0.72 -0.23 -8.96
CA ALA A 18 1.52 0.82 -8.33
C ALA A 18 1.67 2.00 -9.28
N ALA A 19 1.50 3.20 -8.74
CA ALA A 19 1.66 4.44 -9.48
C ALA A 19 2.51 5.39 -8.67
N GLU A 20 3.12 6.35 -9.34
CA GLU A 20 3.89 7.37 -8.66
C GLU A 20 3.01 8.13 -7.67
N LYS A 21 3.49 8.25 -6.44
CA LYS A 21 2.84 9.11 -5.47
C LYS A 21 3.25 10.53 -5.78
N THR A 22 2.30 11.39 -6.12
CA THR A 22 2.61 12.74 -6.57
C THR A 22 2.43 13.76 -5.47
N ASP A 23 3.25 14.82 -5.55
CA ASP A 23 3.10 16.01 -4.74
C ASP A 23 1.98 16.85 -5.34
N GLY A 24 0.96 17.16 -4.57
CA GLY A 24 -0.18 17.90 -5.06
C GLY A 24 0.16 19.31 -5.54
N GLN A 25 1.26 19.89 -5.07
CA GLN A 25 1.66 21.23 -5.46
C GLN A 25 2.50 21.26 -6.73
N SER A 26 3.46 20.36 -6.87
CA SER A 26 4.37 20.36 -8.01
C SER A 26 3.96 19.40 -9.12
N GLY A 27 3.11 18.43 -8.82
CA GLY A 27 2.76 17.38 -9.76
C GLY A 27 3.86 16.34 -9.96
N ARG A 28 4.99 16.48 -9.29
CA ARG A 28 6.11 15.57 -9.40
C ARG A 28 5.97 14.41 -8.42
N GLN A 29 6.64 13.32 -8.71
CA GLN A 29 6.68 12.18 -7.80
C GLN A 29 7.30 12.60 -6.48
N LYS A 30 6.63 12.26 -5.37
CA LYS A 30 7.17 12.50 -4.04
C LYS A 30 8.36 11.62 -3.79
N VAL A 31 9.27 12.14 -2.96
CA VAL A 31 10.42 11.36 -2.50
C VAL A 31 10.37 11.28 -0.98
N GLU A 32 10.94 10.20 -0.45
CA GLU A 32 11.03 10.00 0.99
C GLU A 32 12.05 10.96 1.58
N ARG A 33 11.69 11.60 2.68
CA ARG A 33 12.61 12.48 3.39
C ARG A 33 13.77 11.68 3.94
N GLY A 34 14.96 12.24 3.83
CA GLY A 34 16.16 11.64 4.36
C GLY A 34 16.87 10.70 3.42
N THR A 35 16.14 9.94 2.62
CA THR A 35 16.74 8.98 1.68
C THR A 35 16.67 9.43 0.23
N GLY A 36 15.70 10.27 -0.11
CA GLY A 36 15.46 10.68 -1.49
C GLY A 36 14.86 9.60 -2.37
N ARG A 37 14.42 8.47 -1.79
CA ARG A 37 13.85 7.38 -2.59
C ARG A 37 12.48 7.77 -3.12
N PRO A 38 12.18 7.43 -4.38
CA PRO A 38 10.86 7.74 -4.95
C PRO A 38 9.76 6.97 -4.23
N MET A 39 8.60 7.59 -4.11
CA MET A 39 7.47 7.00 -3.41
C MET A 39 6.39 6.58 -4.39
N TRP A 40 5.72 5.49 -4.06
CA TRP A 40 4.70 4.85 -4.90
C TRP A 40 3.44 4.61 -4.09
N SER A 41 2.30 4.63 -4.78
CA SER A 41 1.00 4.31 -4.18
C SER A 41 0.44 3.09 -4.87
N THR A 42 0.01 2.12 -4.06
CA THR A 42 -0.63 0.90 -4.57
C THR A 42 -1.95 0.73 -3.84
N GLN A 43 -3.02 0.52 -4.57
CA GLN A 43 -4.32 0.29 -3.96
C GLN A 43 -4.54 -1.21 -3.78
N VAL A 44 -4.92 -1.60 -2.59
CA VAL A 44 -5.17 -3.01 -2.27
C VAL A 44 -6.50 -3.17 -1.55
N PHE A 45 -7.11 -4.35 -1.76
CA PHE A 45 -8.27 -4.79 -1.02
C PHE A 45 -7.80 -5.66 0.14
N VAL A 46 -8.26 -5.33 1.33
CA VAL A 46 -7.90 -6.06 2.55
C VAL A 46 -9.12 -6.87 2.97
N LEU A 47 -8.94 -8.17 3.13
CA LEU A 47 -10.01 -9.06 3.56
C LEU A 47 -9.60 -9.78 4.83
N ASP A 48 -10.47 -9.75 5.83
CA ASP A 48 -10.31 -10.52 7.06
C ASP A 48 -11.68 -10.97 7.57
N ASP A 49 -11.74 -11.48 8.79
CA ASP A 49 -12.98 -12.00 9.35
C ASP A 49 -14.06 -10.93 9.53
N ASP A 50 -13.67 -9.67 9.62
CA ASP A 50 -14.60 -8.55 9.81
C ASP A 50 -15.11 -7.97 8.49
N GLY A 51 -14.64 -8.50 7.36
CA GLY A 51 -15.04 -8.04 6.05
C GLY A 51 -13.90 -7.51 5.23
N GLY A 52 -14.20 -6.64 4.29
CA GLY A 52 -13.20 -6.12 3.38
C GLY A 52 -13.24 -4.61 3.23
N GLU A 53 -12.10 -4.04 2.92
CA GLU A 53 -12.00 -2.61 2.60
C GLU A 53 -10.85 -2.37 1.65
N VAL A 54 -10.90 -1.24 0.97
CA VAL A 54 -9.84 -0.82 0.04
C VAL A 54 -8.99 0.24 0.72
N ILE A 55 -7.69 0.04 0.70
CA ILE A 55 -6.74 1.01 1.23
C ILE A 55 -5.68 1.33 0.19
N THR A 56 -5.06 2.50 0.32
CA THR A 56 -3.91 2.89 -0.50
C THR A 56 -2.67 2.79 0.37
N VAL A 57 -1.68 2.06 -0.13
CA VAL A 57 -0.45 1.81 0.60
C VAL A 57 0.70 2.52 -0.10
N THR A 58 1.45 3.30 0.66
CA THR A 58 2.64 4.00 0.17
C THR A 58 3.87 3.15 0.43
N THR A 59 4.74 3.05 -0.57
CA THR A 59 6.06 2.44 -0.43
C THR A 59 7.11 3.39 -0.99
N ALA A 60 8.37 3.21 -0.61
CA ALA A 60 9.48 4.01 -1.12
C ALA A 60 10.53 3.08 -1.70
N GLY A 61 11.24 3.54 -2.74
CA GLY A 61 12.28 2.77 -3.41
C GLY A 61 11.84 2.32 -4.79
N GLU A 62 12.04 1.07 -5.10
CA GLU A 62 11.64 0.51 -6.39
C GLU A 62 10.13 0.43 -6.50
N LYS A 63 9.65 0.63 -7.72
CA LYS A 63 8.22 0.44 -8.00
C LYS A 63 7.82 -1.00 -7.69
N PRO A 64 6.80 -1.21 -6.84
CA PRO A 64 6.32 -2.57 -6.60
C PRO A 64 5.95 -3.28 -7.90
N ASN A 65 6.44 -4.49 -8.06
CA ASN A 65 6.18 -5.28 -9.27
C ASN A 65 4.95 -6.16 -9.05
N VAL A 66 3.80 -5.51 -9.01
CA VAL A 66 2.53 -6.18 -8.74
C VAL A 66 1.46 -5.68 -9.71
N ARG A 67 0.43 -6.49 -9.93
CA ARG A 67 -0.63 -6.19 -10.87
C ARG A 67 -1.99 -6.43 -10.25
N VAL A 68 -2.99 -5.74 -10.79
CA VAL A 68 -4.37 -5.91 -10.37
C VAL A 68 -4.76 -7.40 -10.36
N GLY A 69 -5.38 -7.81 -9.27
CA GLY A 69 -5.83 -9.18 -9.08
C GLY A 69 -4.85 -10.08 -8.37
N GLN A 70 -3.60 -9.67 -8.23
CA GLN A 70 -2.62 -10.50 -7.53
C GLN A 70 -2.81 -10.44 -6.03
N LEU A 71 -2.62 -11.60 -5.37
CA LEU A 71 -2.45 -11.65 -3.93
C LEU A 71 -1.06 -11.19 -3.60
N VAL A 72 -0.96 -10.36 -2.58
CA VAL A 72 0.32 -9.78 -2.16
C VAL A 72 0.49 -9.91 -0.66
N SER A 73 1.74 -9.85 -0.23
CA SER A 73 2.09 -9.71 1.18
C SER A 73 2.69 -8.32 1.39
N LEU A 74 2.40 -7.76 2.54
CA LEU A 74 2.94 -6.46 2.95
C LEU A 74 3.92 -6.68 4.08
N SER A 75 5.04 -5.95 4.05
CA SER A 75 6.01 -5.97 5.15
C SER A 75 5.83 -4.71 5.96
N LYS A 76 5.63 -4.88 7.26
CA LYS A 76 5.57 -3.76 8.21
C LYS A 76 4.59 -2.68 7.79
N LEU A 77 3.31 -3.04 7.70
CA LEU A 77 2.27 -2.08 7.38
C LEU A 77 2.07 -1.14 8.56
N GLU A 78 2.33 0.12 8.33
CA GLU A 78 2.23 1.17 9.33
C GLU A 78 0.97 2.00 9.08
N ALA A 79 0.22 2.28 10.14
CA ALA A 79 -0.92 3.17 10.09
C ALA A 79 -0.48 4.55 10.57
N LEU A 80 -0.80 5.58 9.80
CA LEU A 80 -0.39 6.95 10.05
C LEU A 80 -1.66 7.82 10.18
N PRO A 81 -2.22 7.93 11.39
CA PRO A 81 -3.37 8.80 11.60
C PRO A 81 -3.00 10.25 11.31
N TRP A 82 -3.90 10.98 10.69
CA TRP A 82 -3.69 12.39 10.40
C TRP A 82 -4.96 13.19 10.65
N ALA A 83 -4.77 14.47 10.95
CA ALA A 83 -5.88 15.40 11.12
C ALA A 83 -5.43 16.75 10.58
N THR A 84 -6.26 17.36 9.72
CA THR A 84 -5.96 18.65 9.10
C THR A 84 -7.26 19.34 8.73
N ASN A 85 -7.40 20.61 9.12
CA ASN A 85 -8.54 21.45 8.74
C ASN A 85 -9.90 20.81 9.05
N GLY A 86 -10.04 20.20 10.23
CA GLY A 86 -11.29 19.55 10.63
C GLY A 86 -11.54 18.20 10.00
N ARG A 87 -10.62 17.72 9.18
CA ARG A 87 -10.67 16.39 8.59
C ARG A 87 -9.69 15.47 9.28
N ASN A 88 -10.00 14.19 9.28
CA ASN A 88 -9.07 13.20 9.78
C ASN A 88 -9.15 11.94 8.91
N GLY A 89 -8.15 11.10 9.06
CA GLY A 89 -8.09 9.84 8.35
C GLY A 89 -6.86 9.06 8.76
N VAL A 90 -6.63 7.96 8.07
CA VAL A 90 -5.46 7.11 8.28
C VAL A 90 -4.79 6.88 6.94
N ALA A 91 -3.51 7.21 6.86
CA ALA A 91 -2.68 6.84 5.72
C ALA A 91 -1.96 5.54 6.06
N PHE A 92 -1.61 4.77 5.05
CA PHE A 92 -0.91 3.50 5.24
C PHE A 92 0.40 3.51 4.48
N ARG A 93 1.41 2.92 5.10
CA ARG A 93 2.72 2.81 4.51
C ARG A 93 3.27 1.41 4.81
N ALA A 94 3.89 0.79 3.82
CA ALA A 94 4.55 -0.50 4.01
C ALA A 94 6.00 -0.39 3.58
N GLU A 95 6.83 -1.25 4.14
CA GLU A 95 8.21 -1.34 3.73
C GLU A 95 8.32 -1.95 2.36
N GLU A 96 7.46 -2.92 2.06
CA GLU A 96 7.50 -3.64 0.80
C GLU A 96 6.15 -4.27 0.49
N ILE A 97 5.84 -4.37 -0.80
CA ILE A 97 4.68 -5.13 -1.30
C ILE A 97 5.22 -6.16 -2.28
N LYS A 98 4.95 -7.43 -2.03
CA LYS A 98 5.40 -8.52 -2.88
C LYS A 98 4.24 -9.41 -3.31
N ALA A 99 4.27 -9.86 -4.56
CA ALA A 99 3.36 -10.90 -5.01
C ALA A 99 3.59 -12.16 -4.17
N VAL A 100 2.51 -12.82 -3.76
CA VAL A 100 2.62 -14.05 -2.98
C VAL A 100 3.07 -15.16 -3.90
N SER A 101 4.25 -15.71 -3.61
CA SER A 101 4.83 -16.76 -4.41
C SER A 101 4.02 -18.06 -4.27
N GLY A 102 3.71 -18.69 -5.40
CA GLY A 102 2.96 -19.93 -5.41
C GLY A 102 1.46 -19.76 -5.21
N ALA A 103 0.98 -18.53 -4.97
CA ALA A 103 -0.45 -18.29 -4.91
C ALA A 103 -1.03 -18.42 -6.31
N PRO A 104 -2.19 -19.11 -6.45
CA PRO A 104 -2.84 -19.09 -7.74
C PRO A 104 -3.26 -17.66 -8.05
N SER A 105 -2.55 -17.04 -8.95
CA SER A 105 -3.09 -15.85 -9.57
C SER A 105 -4.39 -16.27 -10.23
N VAL A 106 -5.40 -15.41 -10.17
CA VAL A 106 -6.60 -15.65 -10.92
C VAL A 106 -6.20 -15.60 -12.39
N LYS A 107 -5.93 -16.75 -12.95
CA LYS A 107 -5.65 -16.81 -14.37
C LYS A 107 -6.95 -16.91 -15.10
N PRO A 108 -7.18 -16.05 -16.07
CA PRO A 108 -8.24 -16.33 -17.02
C PRO A 108 -7.84 -17.64 -17.70
N GLN A 109 -8.72 -18.58 -17.61
CA GLN A 109 -8.51 -19.87 -18.24
C GLN A 109 -8.77 -19.75 -19.73
#